data_30888a12b6950296ad0c2f864cee9e2a
#
_entry.id   30888a12b6950296ad0c2f864cee9e2a
#
_cell.length_a   1.000
_cell.length_b   1.000
_cell.length_c   1.000
_cell.angle_alpha   90.00
_cell.angle_beta   90.00
_cell.angle_gamma   90.00
#
_symmetry.space_group_name_H-M   'P 1'
#
loop_
_entity.id
_entity.type
_entity.pdbx_description
1 polymer ?
#
loop_
_entity_poly.entity_id
_entity_poly.type
_entity_poly.pdbx_seq_one_letter_code
_entity_poly.pdbx_strand_id
1 'polypeptide(L)'
;MPDATRTDAHAPADTRDPVSWFEPGVAVPPIPLRRNGEAVVAGADDAGETLSRPVEEDTPSSDGESGAHPVTGSEAEPERTLDVQPPNTTGLDGEALRESLALVEDHLDAVGTDFYAQLFTIAPESRDLFGAGMAVQRSRLVGALVSIVGSADDRETLVPYLEGLGRDHRKFGVIDQHYAPVGTALVLAIRRALGDAWTPRFESAWIEAYDRIASIMVGAARRDAVIAPPWWDAEVVYHRRILDDLAIMQVRPHTDYPYRPGQYTYVTTPRRPKIWRAYSMASAPRDDGLLEFHVRTVGAGWVSSALVWRTEPGDILHLGAPQGHDVATPRSEHDLLCITGGTGIAPVLATLQELEQRQDGRRVHVFYAGRDRDHLYALPHLESIGVRYRRLTVVPVVSPDGPTDRSPDLMGNIVSAYGDWRKHRVYVAGPTTMVATSLERLREQGVPDEQIVVDDYGLW
;
A
#
# COMPACT_ATOMS: atom_id res chain seq x y z
N MET A 1 -19.07 66.95 32.60
CA MET A 1 -17.76 66.90 33.21
C MET A 1 -17.87 66.14 34.51
N PRO A 2 -17.08 65.12 34.83
CA PRO A 2 -15.83 64.55 34.27
C PRO A 2 -15.94 63.11 33.80
N ASP A 3 -15.28 62.78 32.79
CA ASP A 3 -14.00 62.04 32.67
C ASP A 3 -14.00 60.58 33.12
N ALA A 4 -14.04 59.68 32.13
CA ALA A 4 -13.90 58.24 32.29
C ALA A 4 -12.70 57.76 31.47
N THR A 5 -11.59 57.62 32.14
CA THR A 5 -10.35 56.99 31.67
C THR A 5 -10.59 55.47 31.44
N ARG A 6 -10.46 55.08 30.20
CA ARG A 6 -10.44 53.68 29.75
C ARG A 6 -9.00 53.20 29.83
N THR A 7 -8.70 52.29 30.75
CA THR A 7 -7.45 51.53 30.80
C THR A 7 -7.54 50.31 29.87
N ASP A 8 -6.77 50.37 28.80
CA ASP A 8 -6.51 49.20 27.95
C ASP A 8 -5.60 48.21 28.69
N ALA A 9 -6.15 47.09 29.05
CA ALA A 9 -5.36 45.95 29.54
C ALA A 9 -4.83 45.15 28.35
N HIS A 10 -3.54 45.30 28.08
CA HIS A 10 -2.78 44.40 27.21
C HIS A 10 -2.75 43.02 27.85
N ALA A 11 -3.34 42.03 27.18
CA ALA A 11 -3.10 40.63 27.45
C ALA A 11 -1.72 40.22 26.90
N PRO A 12 -0.92 39.46 27.65
CA PRO A 12 0.38 39.02 27.19
C PRO A 12 0.20 37.99 26.06
N ALA A 13 0.97 38.13 24.99
CA ALA A 13 1.09 37.19 23.91
C ALA A 13 1.57 35.83 24.46
N ASP A 14 0.76 34.80 24.27
CA ASP A 14 1.08 33.42 24.57
C ASP A 14 2.13 32.93 23.56
N THR A 15 3.39 33.05 23.91
CA THR A 15 4.53 32.46 23.20
C THR A 15 4.65 31.00 23.63
N ARG A 16 3.74 30.16 23.17
CA ARG A 16 3.96 28.71 23.15
C ARG A 16 4.68 28.36 21.87
N ASP A 17 5.92 27.90 22.02
CA ASP A 17 6.71 27.24 20.99
C ASP A 17 5.84 26.21 20.25
N PRO A 18 5.98 26.07 18.92
CA PRO A 18 5.31 25.02 18.21
C PRO A 18 5.86 23.68 18.70
N VAL A 19 5.05 22.99 19.50
CA VAL A 19 5.32 21.64 19.96
C VAL A 19 5.64 20.77 18.75
N SER A 20 6.87 20.29 18.73
CA SER A 20 7.37 19.29 17.79
C SER A 20 6.49 18.04 17.87
N TRP A 21 5.64 17.83 16.85
CA TRP A 21 4.79 16.63 16.69
C TRP A 21 5.49 15.54 15.89
N PHE A 22 6.80 15.43 16.03
CA PHE A 22 7.56 14.31 15.51
C PHE A 22 8.01 13.44 16.68
N GLU A 23 7.34 12.31 16.89
CA GLU A 23 7.99 11.19 17.56
C GLU A 23 9.02 10.61 16.59
N PRO A 24 10.31 10.61 16.94
CA PRO A 24 11.32 9.89 16.19
C PRO A 24 11.15 8.40 16.52
N GLY A 25 10.75 7.59 15.56
CA GLY A 25 10.78 6.15 15.77
C GLY A 25 9.74 5.29 15.06
N VAL A 26 9.00 5.80 14.10
CA VAL A 26 8.22 4.88 13.24
C VAL A 26 9.09 4.53 12.04
N ALA A 27 9.85 3.45 12.20
CA ALA A 27 10.57 2.80 11.11
C ALA A 27 9.56 2.38 10.03
N VAL A 28 9.85 2.71 8.79
CA VAL A 28 9.22 2.06 7.63
C VAL A 28 9.42 0.56 7.83
N PRO A 29 8.37 -0.28 7.87
CA PRO A 29 8.60 -1.71 7.96
C PRO A 29 9.43 -2.11 6.74
N PRO A 30 10.55 -2.82 6.93
CA PRO A 30 11.30 -3.33 5.81
C PRO A 30 10.39 -4.28 5.04
N ILE A 31 10.53 -4.31 3.71
CA ILE A 31 10.03 -5.42 2.91
C ILE A 31 10.47 -6.68 3.66
N PRO A 32 9.58 -7.65 3.95
CA PRO A 32 9.95 -8.82 4.73
C PRO A 32 11.11 -9.53 4.06
N LEU A 33 12.31 -9.35 4.59
CA LEU A 33 13.50 -10.08 4.17
C LEU A 33 13.29 -11.53 4.58
N ARG A 34 13.04 -12.42 3.62
CA ARG A 34 13.14 -13.86 3.86
C ARG A 34 14.57 -14.14 4.35
N ARG A 35 14.72 -14.59 5.59
CA ARG A 35 15.98 -15.14 6.06
C ARG A 35 16.30 -16.36 5.19
N ASN A 36 17.45 -16.32 4.54
CA ASN A 36 18.02 -17.45 3.83
C ASN A 36 18.13 -18.66 4.78
N GLY A 37 17.50 -19.76 4.40
CA GLY A 37 17.77 -21.06 4.91
C GLY A 37 16.57 -21.80 5.49
N GLU A 38 15.67 -22.29 4.60
CA GLU A 38 15.08 -23.62 4.75
C GLU A 38 14.28 -23.93 3.48
N ALA A 39 14.82 -24.86 2.71
CA ALA A 39 14.15 -25.43 1.54
C ALA A 39 13.05 -26.38 2.02
N VAL A 40 11.79 -26.06 1.74
CA VAL A 40 10.71 -27.04 1.84
C VAL A 40 10.56 -27.73 0.48
N VAL A 41 11.00 -28.97 0.46
CA VAL A 41 10.78 -29.92 -0.65
C VAL A 41 9.28 -30.24 -0.72
N ALA A 42 8.62 -29.85 -1.82
CA ALA A 42 7.29 -30.34 -2.12
C ALA A 42 7.42 -31.73 -2.77
N GLY A 43 6.98 -32.76 -2.04
CA GLY A 43 6.78 -34.09 -2.58
C GLY A 43 5.60 -34.14 -3.53
N ALA A 44 5.82 -34.74 -4.69
CA ALA A 44 4.79 -35.19 -5.61
C ALA A 44 4.33 -36.58 -5.22
N ASP A 45 3.03 -36.82 -5.24
CA ASP A 45 2.35 -38.13 -5.45
C ASP A 45 0.94 -37.77 -5.92
N ASP A 46 0.61 -38.05 -7.14
CA ASP A 46 0.22 -39.23 -7.90
C ASP A 46 -1.25 -39.67 -7.65
N ALA A 47 -1.99 -39.73 -8.71
CA ALA A 47 -3.14 -40.53 -9.11
C ALA A 47 -4.17 -39.69 -9.89
N GLY A 48 -4.39 -39.78 -11.18
CA GLY A 48 -4.72 -40.95 -11.99
C GLY A 48 -6.22 -41.02 -12.23
N GLU A 49 -6.68 -40.68 -13.42
CA GLU A 49 -7.64 -41.46 -14.19
C GLU A 49 -8.16 -40.74 -15.44
N THR A 50 -7.80 -41.34 -16.52
CA THR A 50 -8.44 -41.63 -17.83
C THR A 50 -9.88 -41.13 -18.08
N LEU A 51 -10.12 -40.57 -19.29
CA LEU A 51 -10.99 -41.14 -20.32
C LEU A 51 -11.07 -40.30 -21.62
N SER A 52 -10.64 -40.94 -22.69
CA SER A 52 -11.27 -41.13 -24.02
C SER A 52 -11.08 -40.10 -25.12
N ARG A 53 -10.39 -40.59 -26.11
CA ARG A 53 -10.35 -40.28 -27.56
C ARG A 53 -11.71 -40.60 -28.24
N PRO A 54 -11.89 -40.45 -29.61
CA PRO A 54 -10.98 -40.31 -30.76
C PRO A 54 -11.46 -39.32 -31.86
N VAL A 55 -10.66 -39.22 -32.95
CA VAL A 55 -10.89 -39.48 -34.40
C VAL A 55 -9.87 -38.66 -35.20
N GLU A 56 -8.85 -39.26 -35.84
CA GLU A 56 -8.61 -39.65 -37.25
C GLU A 56 -8.81 -38.51 -38.27
N GLU A 57 -7.97 -38.23 -39.23
CA GLU A 57 -7.23 -38.89 -40.31
C GLU A 57 -6.40 -37.76 -40.99
N ASP A 58 -5.30 -37.85 -41.64
CA ASP A 58 -4.80 -38.64 -42.74
C ASP A 58 -3.35 -38.30 -43.10
N THR A 59 -2.56 -39.28 -43.46
CA THR A 59 -1.26 -39.16 -44.14
C THR A 59 -1.46 -39.13 -45.68
N PRO A 60 -0.44 -38.76 -46.52
CA PRO A 60 0.50 -39.78 -46.96
C PRO A 60 1.95 -39.40 -47.28
N SER A 61 2.75 -40.42 -47.26
CA SER A 61 4.10 -40.75 -47.68
C SER A 61 4.70 -40.09 -48.94
N SER A 62 6.06 -39.96 -48.98
CA SER A 62 6.88 -40.62 -50.02
C SER A 62 8.38 -40.47 -49.72
N ASP A 63 9.03 -41.60 -49.66
CA ASP A 63 10.32 -42.15 -50.10
C ASP A 63 11.45 -41.24 -50.63
N GLY A 64 12.69 -41.60 -50.22
CA GLY A 64 13.90 -41.20 -50.92
C GLY A 64 15.20 -41.55 -50.18
N GLU A 65 15.79 -42.62 -50.59
CA GLU A 65 17.00 -43.33 -50.14
C GLU A 65 18.32 -42.55 -50.03
N SER A 66 19.19 -43.07 -49.14
CA SER A 66 20.57 -43.52 -49.34
C SER A 66 21.72 -42.49 -49.42
N GLY A 67 22.74 -42.74 -48.60
CA GLY A 67 24.09 -42.26 -48.81
C GLY A 67 24.96 -42.15 -47.57
N ALA A 68 25.52 -43.30 -47.11
CA ALA A 68 26.62 -43.28 -46.12
C ALA A 68 27.96 -42.91 -46.75
N HIS A 69 28.76 -42.11 -46.07
CA HIS A 69 30.22 -42.33 -45.94
C HIS A 69 30.82 -41.39 -44.83
N PRO A 70 31.88 -41.84 -44.15
CA PRO A 70 32.39 -41.22 -42.94
C PRO A 70 33.52 -40.23 -43.20
N VAL A 71 33.60 -39.17 -42.45
CA VAL A 71 34.81 -38.32 -42.36
C VAL A 71 35.15 -38.04 -40.90
N THR A 72 36.34 -38.46 -40.61
CA THR A 72 37.23 -38.26 -39.47
C THR A 72 37.22 -36.92 -38.83
N GLY A 73 37.31 -36.92 -37.52
CA GLY A 73 38.07 -36.14 -36.56
C GLY A 73 38.14 -34.61 -36.77
N SER A 74 37.53 -33.88 -35.91
CA SER A 74 37.94 -32.50 -35.58
C SER A 74 37.83 -32.25 -34.10
N GLU A 75 38.85 -31.69 -33.55
CA GLU A 75 39.15 -31.36 -32.17
C GLU A 75 37.97 -30.64 -31.48
N ALA A 76 37.65 -31.06 -30.26
CA ALA A 76 36.72 -30.38 -29.41
C ALA A 76 37.26 -28.99 -29.01
N GLU A 77 36.65 -27.93 -29.52
CA GLU A 77 36.76 -26.61 -28.88
C GLU A 77 36.09 -26.67 -27.49
N PRO A 78 36.67 -25.98 -26.49
CA PRO A 78 36.05 -25.96 -25.18
C PRO A 78 34.69 -25.24 -25.28
N GLU A 79 33.61 -25.95 -24.87
CA GLU A 79 32.32 -25.37 -24.67
C GLU A 79 32.46 -24.11 -23.78
N ARG A 80 32.18 -22.96 -24.39
CA ARG A 80 31.86 -21.77 -23.61
C ARG A 80 30.60 -22.09 -22.81
N THR A 81 30.83 -22.37 -21.55
CA THR A 81 29.74 -22.32 -20.55
C THR A 81 29.16 -20.93 -20.62
N LEU A 82 28.00 -20.80 -21.28
CA LEU A 82 27.14 -19.65 -21.13
C LEU A 82 26.79 -19.63 -19.64
N ASP A 83 27.33 -18.64 -18.95
CA ASP A 83 26.93 -18.31 -17.58
C ASP A 83 25.42 -18.01 -17.61
N VAL A 84 24.61 -19.03 -17.43
CA VAL A 84 23.17 -18.88 -17.26
C VAL A 84 22.99 -18.27 -15.89
N GLN A 85 22.85 -16.96 -15.85
CA GLN A 85 22.48 -16.26 -14.62
C GLN A 85 21.27 -16.97 -14.01
N PRO A 86 21.31 -17.25 -12.70
CA PRO A 86 20.17 -17.88 -12.05
C PRO A 86 18.90 -17.02 -12.27
N PRO A 87 17.73 -17.64 -12.45
CA PRO A 87 16.50 -16.99 -12.94
C PRO A 87 15.98 -15.85 -12.04
N ASN A 88 16.57 -15.63 -10.88
CA ASN A 88 16.11 -14.65 -9.90
C ASN A 88 17.05 -13.44 -9.73
N THR A 89 18.01 -13.18 -10.61
CA THR A 89 18.87 -11.99 -10.48
C THR A 89 18.26 -10.77 -11.15
N THR A 90 18.42 -9.62 -10.49
CA THR A 90 18.00 -8.31 -11.03
C THR A 90 18.99 -7.79 -12.08
N GLY A 91 20.23 -8.29 -12.07
CA GLY A 91 21.35 -7.80 -12.87
C GLY A 91 21.95 -6.50 -12.34
N LEU A 92 21.69 -6.14 -11.08
CA LEU A 92 22.28 -4.98 -10.39
C LEU A 92 23.53 -5.42 -9.61
N ASP A 93 24.52 -4.52 -9.44
CA ASP A 93 25.61 -4.69 -8.47
C ASP A 93 25.07 -4.34 -7.05
N GLY A 94 24.28 -5.25 -6.49
CA GLY A 94 23.66 -5.07 -5.17
C GLY A 94 24.68 -4.91 -4.04
N GLU A 95 25.90 -5.48 -4.19
CA GLU A 95 26.97 -5.32 -3.22
C GLU A 95 27.45 -3.87 -3.19
N ALA A 96 27.79 -3.29 -4.35
CA ALA A 96 28.25 -1.90 -4.44
C ALA A 96 27.17 -0.91 -3.96
N LEU A 97 25.90 -1.18 -4.26
CA LEU A 97 24.79 -0.34 -3.79
C LEU A 97 24.69 -0.37 -2.26
N ARG A 98 24.73 -1.57 -1.62
CA ARG A 98 24.68 -1.70 -0.17
C ARG A 98 25.91 -1.12 0.52
N GLU A 99 27.12 -1.38 -0.02
CA GLU A 99 28.36 -0.83 0.51
C GLU A 99 28.33 0.70 0.52
N SER A 100 27.98 1.32 -0.61
CA SER A 100 27.92 2.78 -0.72
C SER A 100 26.81 3.40 0.15
N LEU A 101 25.64 2.74 0.28
CA LEU A 101 24.56 3.22 1.13
C LEU A 101 24.90 3.13 2.61
N ALA A 102 25.58 2.06 3.05
CA ALA A 102 26.04 1.90 4.42
C ALA A 102 27.01 2.98 4.87
N LEU A 103 27.87 3.48 3.95
CA LEU A 103 28.79 4.58 4.24
C LEU A 103 28.10 5.92 4.53
N VAL A 104 26.83 6.09 4.16
CA VAL A 104 26.03 7.31 4.36
C VAL A 104 24.79 7.08 5.23
N GLU A 105 24.65 5.92 5.88
CA GLU A 105 23.49 5.52 6.65
C GLU A 105 23.08 6.59 7.70
N ASP A 106 24.05 7.12 8.43
CA ASP A 106 23.82 8.16 9.43
C ASP A 106 23.43 9.52 8.85
N HIS A 107 23.51 9.69 7.52
CA HIS A 107 23.31 10.96 6.82
C HIS A 107 22.24 10.90 5.72
N LEU A 108 21.40 9.88 5.71
CA LEU A 108 20.38 9.67 4.65
C LEU A 108 19.37 10.83 4.52
N ASP A 109 19.03 11.51 5.62
CA ASP A 109 18.17 12.70 5.54
C ASP A 109 18.87 13.87 4.82
N ALA A 110 20.19 14.02 5.01
CA ALA A 110 20.99 15.00 4.29
C ALA A 110 21.09 14.66 2.79
N VAL A 111 21.24 13.35 2.44
CA VAL A 111 21.18 12.87 1.06
C VAL A 111 19.84 13.22 0.43
N GLY A 112 18.73 12.96 1.11
CA GLY A 112 17.40 13.33 0.66
C GLY A 112 17.21 14.84 0.47
N THR A 113 17.79 15.64 1.35
CA THR A 113 17.75 17.11 1.25
C THR A 113 18.54 17.61 0.03
N ASP A 114 19.78 17.10 -0.16
CA ASP A 114 20.60 17.48 -1.29
C ASP A 114 20.02 16.99 -2.63
N PHE A 115 19.44 15.80 -2.66
CA PHE A 115 18.72 15.27 -3.83
C PHE A 115 17.66 16.26 -4.35
N TYR A 116 16.77 16.75 -3.49
CA TYR A 116 15.75 17.70 -3.92
C TYR A 116 16.34 19.06 -4.30
N ALA A 117 17.41 19.51 -3.64
CA ALA A 117 18.11 20.71 -4.03
C ALA A 117 18.73 20.59 -5.44
N GLN A 118 19.39 19.46 -5.74
CA GLN A 118 19.92 19.16 -7.06
C GLN A 118 18.79 19.05 -8.10
N LEU A 119 17.72 18.30 -7.81
CA LEU A 119 16.60 18.12 -8.72
C LEU A 119 15.97 19.45 -9.14
N PHE A 120 15.69 20.33 -8.18
CA PHE A 120 15.08 21.63 -8.46
C PHE A 120 16.04 22.64 -9.11
N THR A 121 17.35 22.36 -9.07
CA THR A 121 18.36 23.12 -9.81
C THR A 121 18.43 22.65 -11.25
N ILE A 122 18.40 21.32 -11.49
CA ILE A 122 18.52 20.69 -12.82
C ILE A 122 17.21 20.85 -13.60
N ALA A 123 16.07 20.65 -12.94
CA ALA A 123 14.74 20.68 -13.52
C ALA A 123 13.77 21.47 -12.62
N PRO A 124 13.83 22.83 -12.67
CA PRO A 124 13.01 23.68 -11.79
C PRO A 124 11.50 23.41 -11.88
N GLU A 125 11.01 23.04 -13.06
CA GLU A 125 9.60 22.68 -13.32
C GLU A 125 9.14 21.47 -12.49
N SER A 126 10.04 20.58 -12.13
CA SER A 126 9.72 19.43 -11.28
C SER A 126 9.20 19.83 -9.90
N ARG A 127 9.50 21.07 -9.44
CA ARG A 127 8.98 21.60 -8.18
C ARG A 127 7.46 21.58 -8.13
N ASP A 128 6.81 21.71 -9.29
CA ASP A 128 5.35 21.70 -9.42
C ASP A 128 4.72 20.31 -9.19
N LEU A 129 5.50 19.25 -9.21
CA LEU A 129 5.02 17.89 -8.89
C LEU A 129 4.84 17.67 -7.39
N PHE A 130 5.46 18.49 -6.55
CA PHE A 130 5.50 18.31 -5.11
C PHE A 130 4.64 19.31 -4.36
N GLY A 131 4.04 18.86 -3.25
CA GLY A 131 3.34 19.74 -2.30
C GLY A 131 4.30 20.62 -1.50
N ALA A 132 3.76 21.50 -0.67
CA ALA A 132 4.54 22.45 0.12
C ALA A 132 5.46 21.77 1.19
N GLY A 133 5.04 20.64 1.74
CA GLY A 133 5.78 19.92 2.80
C GLY A 133 6.78 18.93 2.25
N MET A 134 8.08 19.25 2.25
CA MET A 134 9.13 18.38 1.70
C MET A 134 9.65 17.31 2.68
N ALA A 135 9.42 17.46 3.98
CA ALA A 135 9.93 16.52 4.98
C ALA A 135 9.42 15.08 4.75
N VAL A 136 8.11 14.93 4.53
CA VAL A 136 7.50 13.63 4.22
C VAL A 136 8.05 13.05 2.91
N GLN A 137 8.28 13.89 1.91
CA GLN A 137 8.84 13.43 0.62
C GLN A 137 10.28 12.94 0.77
N ARG A 138 11.10 13.61 1.58
CA ARG A 138 12.46 13.15 1.89
C ARG A 138 12.44 11.78 2.56
N SER A 139 11.64 11.61 3.61
CA SER A 139 11.53 10.32 4.31
C SER A 139 11.08 9.19 3.38
N ARG A 140 10.13 9.47 2.47
CA ARG A 140 9.68 8.50 1.46
C ARG A 140 10.78 8.13 0.47
N LEU A 141 11.52 9.11 -0.03
CA LEU A 141 12.66 8.86 -0.92
C LEU A 141 13.69 7.96 -0.25
N VAL A 142 14.10 8.33 0.97
CA VAL A 142 15.07 7.54 1.74
C VAL A 142 14.55 6.13 1.99
N GLY A 143 13.30 5.97 2.43
CA GLY A 143 12.69 4.66 2.63
C GLY A 143 12.66 3.82 1.35
N ALA A 144 12.31 4.42 0.20
CA ALA A 144 12.33 3.75 -1.09
C ALA A 144 13.75 3.31 -1.50
N LEU A 145 14.75 4.18 -1.31
CA LEU A 145 16.15 3.83 -1.61
C LEU A 145 16.63 2.64 -0.76
N VAL A 146 16.37 2.68 0.55
CA VAL A 146 16.74 1.58 1.46
C VAL A 146 16.05 0.28 1.04
N SER A 147 14.75 0.33 0.72
CA SER A 147 13.99 -0.84 0.28
C SER A 147 14.50 -1.40 -1.04
N ILE A 148 14.81 -0.55 -2.02
CA ILE A 148 15.31 -0.95 -3.33
C ILE A 148 16.68 -1.59 -3.20
N VAL A 149 17.61 -0.96 -2.45
CA VAL A 149 18.96 -1.49 -2.23
C VAL A 149 18.91 -2.80 -1.43
N GLY A 150 18.04 -2.88 -0.42
CA GLY A 150 17.83 -4.11 0.35
C GLY A 150 17.32 -5.29 -0.49
N SER A 151 16.53 -5.01 -1.53
CA SER A 151 15.97 -6.02 -2.45
C SER A 151 16.70 -6.10 -3.78
N ALA A 152 17.92 -5.52 -3.89
CA ALA A 152 18.64 -5.42 -5.16
C ALA A 152 18.93 -6.77 -5.83
N ASP A 153 19.05 -7.85 -5.05
CA ASP A 153 19.29 -9.20 -5.55
C ASP A 153 18.01 -10.06 -5.69
N ASP A 154 16.85 -9.53 -5.24
CA ASP A 154 15.57 -10.24 -5.26
C ASP A 154 14.62 -9.64 -6.30
N ARG A 155 14.63 -10.24 -7.49
CA ARG A 155 13.80 -9.82 -8.61
C ARG A 155 12.29 -9.99 -8.33
N GLU A 156 11.91 -11.06 -7.61
CA GLU A 156 10.49 -11.36 -7.34
C GLU A 156 9.86 -10.32 -6.43
N THR A 157 10.64 -9.74 -5.53
CA THR A 157 10.20 -8.64 -4.66
C THR A 157 10.35 -7.27 -5.33
N LEU A 158 11.49 -7.02 -5.98
CA LEU A 158 11.83 -5.68 -6.48
C LEU A 158 10.98 -5.27 -7.69
N VAL A 159 10.79 -6.16 -8.67
CA VAL A 159 10.10 -5.77 -9.92
C VAL A 159 8.64 -5.40 -9.67
N PRO A 160 7.81 -6.19 -8.95
CA PRO A 160 6.43 -5.80 -8.63
C PRO A 160 6.34 -4.49 -7.85
N TYR A 161 7.27 -4.25 -6.93
CA TYR A 161 7.35 -3.00 -6.17
C TYR A 161 7.59 -1.79 -7.09
N LEU A 162 8.59 -1.87 -7.99
CA LEU A 162 8.89 -0.81 -8.95
C LEU A 162 7.77 -0.58 -9.96
N GLU A 163 7.12 -1.65 -10.42
CA GLU A 163 5.96 -1.52 -11.29
C GLU A 163 4.79 -0.82 -10.58
N GLY A 164 4.58 -1.13 -9.30
CA GLY A 164 3.61 -0.44 -8.45
C GLY A 164 3.92 1.05 -8.34
N LEU A 165 5.17 1.39 -8.03
CA LEU A 165 5.63 2.78 -7.97
C LEU A 165 5.43 3.50 -9.31
N GLY A 166 5.76 2.86 -10.43
CA GLY A 166 5.59 3.46 -11.76
C GLY A 166 4.13 3.82 -12.06
N ARG A 167 3.21 2.91 -11.76
CA ARG A 167 1.77 3.17 -11.87
C ARG A 167 1.34 4.32 -10.95
N ASP A 168 1.83 4.31 -9.72
CA ASP A 168 1.44 5.28 -8.70
C ASP A 168 1.93 6.71 -9.00
N HIS A 169 3.07 6.84 -9.67
CA HIS A 169 3.62 8.13 -10.07
C HIS A 169 2.74 8.87 -11.08
N ARG A 170 1.90 8.16 -11.85
CA ARG A 170 0.99 8.76 -12.83
C ARG A 170 0.01 9.76 -12.19
N LYS A 171 -0.52 9.44 -10.99
CA LYS A 171 -1.47 10.34 -10.29
C LYS A 171 -0.86 11.68 -9.86
N PHE A 172 0.47 11.77 -9.80
CA PHE A 172 1.18 13.03 -9.52
C PHE A 172 1.52 13.82 -10.78
N GLY A 173 1.19 13.30 -11.97
CA GLY A 173 1.52 13.94 -13.25
C GLY A 173 2.96 13.67 -13.70
N VAL A 174 3.60 12.63 -13.16
CA VAL A 174 4.95 12.25 -13.60
C VAL A 174 4.89 11.65 -15.00
N ILE A 175 5.76 12.13 -15.88
CA ILE A 175 5.94 11.68 -17.26
C ILE A 175 7.38 11.21 -17.48
N ASP A 176 7.62 10.53 -18.59
CA ASP A 176 8.93 9.90 -18.89
C ASP A 176 10.11 10.87 -18.80
N GLN A 177 9.91 12.13 -19.23
CA GLN A 177 10.96 13.15 -19.23
C GLN A 177 11.44 13.53 -17.81
N HIS A 178 10.64 13.26 -16.77
CA HIS A 178 11.00 13.57 -15.39
C HIS A 178 12.05 12.60 -14.82
N TYR A 179 12.22 11.41 -15.41
CA TYR A 179 13.12 10.38 -14.85
C TYR A 179 14.60 10.75 -15.02
N ALA A 180 15.00 11.28 -16.17
CA ALA A 180 16.42 11.60 -16.41
C ALA A 180 17.00 12.62 -15.41
N PRO A 181 16.38 13.79 -15.15
CA PRO A 181 16.86 14.73 -14.13
C PRO A 181 16.85 14.14 -12.71
N VAL A 182 15.90 13.25 -12.39
CA VAL A 182 15.84 12.55 -11.09
C VAL A 182 17.07 11.65 -10.92
N GLY A 183 17.44 10.86 -11.92
CA GLY A 183 18.65 10.02 -11.86
C GLY A 183 19.91 10.83 -11.67
N THR A 184 20.05 11.89 -12.44
CA THR A 184 21.21 12.81 -12.31
C THR A 184 21.28 13.40 -10.90
N ALA A 185 20.16 13.89 -10.35
CA ALA A 185 20.10 14.46 -9.02
C ALA A 185 20.46 13.43 -7.94
N LEU A 186 19.99 12.18 -8.08
CA LEU A 186 20.27 11.09 -7.15
C LEU A 186 21.76 10.75 -7.09
N VAL A 187 22.38 10.53 -8.26
CA VAL A 187 23.81 10.21 -8.35
C VAL A 187 24.67 11.34 -7.78
N LEU A 188 24.32 12.60 -8.06
CA LEU A 188 25.03 13.77 -7.53
C LEU A 188 24.90 13.87 -5.99
N ALA A 189 23.71 13.62 -5.44
CA ALA A 189 23.49 13.68 -4.00
C ALA A 189 24.28 12.60 -3.25
N ILE A 190 24.27 11.37 -3.75
CA ILE A 190 25.03 10.26 -3.16
C ILE A 190 26.54 10.50 -3.29
N ARG A 191 27.01 10.93 -4.46
CA ARG A 191 28.42 11.28 -4.68
C ARG A 191 28.90 12.36 -3.69
N ARG A 192 28.08 13.38 -3.49
CA ARG A 192 28.43 14.45 -2.55
C ARG A 192 28.48 13.95 -1.10
N ALA A 193 27.56 13.07 -0.72
CA ALA A 193 27.53 12.49 0.62
C ALA A 193 28.73 11.57 0.88
N LEU A 194 29.16 10.80 -0.11
CA LEU A 194 30.33 9.91 -0.02
C LEU A 194 31.67 10.68 -0.07
N GLY A 195 31.73 11.83 -0.72
CA GLY A 195 32.96 12.62 -0.82
C GLY A 195 34.14 11.80 -1.38
N ASP A 196 35.22 11.70 -0.61
CA ASP A 196 36.44 10.97 -1.01
C ASP A 196 36.24 9.44 -1.07
N ALA A 197 35.18 8.91 -0.47
CA ALA A 197 34.86 7.49 -0.57
C ALA A 197 34.13 7.12 -1.90
N TRP A 198 33.77 8.10 -2.74
CA TRP A 198 33.17 7.85 -4.04
C TRP A 198 34.14 7.17 -5.00
N THR A 199 33.71 6.08 -5.61
CA THR A 199 34.53 5.28 -6.54
C THR A 199 33.83 5.15 -7.90
N PRO A 200 34.61 4.89 -9.01
CA PRO A 200 33.99 4.58 -10.29
C PRO A 200 33.05 3.36 -10.26
N ARG A 201 33.30 2.37 -9.38
CA ARG A 201 32.41 1.21 -9.18
C ARG A 201 31.05 1.66 -8.65
N PHE A 202 31.04 2.55 -7.65
CA PHE A 202 29.78 3.09 -7.09
C PHE A 202 29.04 3.92 -8.14
N GLU A 203 29.75 4.75 -8.91
CA GLU A 203 29.15 5.55 -9.97
C GLU A 203 28.41 4.67 -11.00
N SER A 204 29.10 3.65 -11.53
CA SER A 204 28.50 2.71 -12.49
C SER A 204 27.30 1.99 -11.87
N ALA A 205 27.45 1.47 -10.65
CA ALA A 205 26.39 0.74 -9.97
C ALA A 205 25.12 1.59 -9.79
N TRP A 206 25.25 2.85 -9.36
CA TRP A 206 24.09 3.74 -9.16
C TRP A 206 23.45 4.18 -10.47
N ILE A 207 24.23 4.45 -11.53
CA ILE A 207 23.70 4.79 -12.85
C ILE A 207 22.92 3.60 -13.44
N GLU A 208 23.53 2.42 -13.45
CA GLU A 208 22.88 1.20 -13.99
C GLU A 208 21.63 0.82 -13.18
N ALA A 209 21.68 0.94 -11.84
CA ALA A 209 20.53 0.69 -10.99
C ALA A 209 19.39 1.66 -11.30
N TYR A 210 19.71 2.96 -11.39
CA TYR A 210 18.68 3.95 -11.68
C TYR A 210 18.06 3.76 -13.06
N ASP A 211 18.86 3.52 -14.10
CA ASP A 211 18.36 3.29 -15.45
C ASP A 211 17.44 2.06 -15.52
N ARG A 212 17.77 1.01 -14.79
CA ARG A 212 16.94 -0.19 -14.68
C ARG A 212 15.62 0.08 -13.96
N ILE A 213 15.68 0.78 -12.81
CA ILE A 213 14.52 1.20 -12.02
C ILE A 213 13.60 2.07 -12.87
N ALA A 214 14.14 3.11 -13.51
CA ALA A 214 13.40 4.01 -14.37
C ALA A 214 12.72 3.27 -15.53
N SER A 215 13.44 2.36 -16.20
CA SER A 215 12.90 1.54 -17.28
C SER A 215 11.70 0.69 -16.84
N ILE A 216 11.79 0.04 -15.67
CA ILE A 216 10.68 -0.77 -15.12
C ILE A 216 9.49 0.13 -14.79
N MET A 217 9.72 1.24 -14.10
CA MET A 217 8.66 2.17 -13.69
C MET A 217 7.95 2.81 -14.89
N VAL A 218 8.71 3.33 -15.87
CA VAL A 218 8.16 3.90 -17.11
C VAL A 218 7.40 2.86 -17.92
N GLY A 219 7.95 1.65 -18.04
CA GLY A 219 7.30 0.53 -18.72
C GLY A 219 5.93 0.19 -18.07
N ALA A 220 5.88 0.13 -16.75
CA ALA A 220 4.65 -0.12 -16.00
C ALA A 220 3.64 1.03 -16.16
N ALA A 221 4.09 2.29 -16.05
CA ALA A 221 3.24 3.46 -16.23
C ALA A 221 2.61 3.52 -17.63
N ARG A 222 3.40 3.20 -18.68
CA ARG A 222 2.91 3.14 -20.07
C ARG A 222 1.90 2.03 -20.28
N ARG A 223 2.13 0.82 -19.73
CA ARG A 223 1.15 -0.28 -19.81
C ARG A 223 -0.14 0.07 -19.11
N ASP A 224 -0.05 0.68 -17.94
CA ASP A 224 -1.21 1.10 -17.16
C ASP A 224 -2.00 2.21 -17.88
N ALA A 225 -1.33 3.14 -18.57
CA ALA A 225 -1.96 4.23 -19.31
C ALA A 225 -2.89 3.77 -20.44
N VAL A 226 -2.70 2.54 -20.93
CA VAL A 226 -3.55 1.95 -21.98
C VAL A 226 -4.92 1.52 -21.43
N ILE A 227 -4.98 1.16 -20.14
CA ILE A 227 -6.16 0.52 -19.53
C ILE A 227 -6.84 1.37 -18.46
N ALA A 228 -6.15 2.36 -17.93
CA ALA A 228 -6.66 3.18 -16.83
C ALA A 228 -6.21 4.65 -16.95
N PRO A 229 -7.02 5.61 -16.52
CA PRO A 229 -6.59 7.01 -16.39
C PRO A 229 -5.57 7.15 -15.25
N PRO A 230 -4.84 8.28 -15.14
CA PRO A 230 -3.94 8.52 -14.03
C PRO A 230 -4.68 8.72 -12.69
N TRP A 231 -5.93 9.18 -12.75
CA TRP A 231 -6.91 9.26 -11.65
C TRP A 231 -8.32 9.31 -12.22
N TRP A 232 -9.31 9.04 -11.39
CA TRP A 232 -10.73 9.16 -11.72
C TRP A 232 -11.29 10.42 -11.07
N ASP A 233 -11.95 11.25 -11.85
CA ASP A 233 -12.77 12.33 -11.34
C ASP A 233 -14.07 11.74 -10.79
N ALA A 234 -14.43 12.12 -9.56
CA ALA A 234 -15.62 11.61 -8.88
C ALA A 234 -16.39 12.76 -8.21
N GLU A 235 -17.66 12.89 -8.57
CA GLU A 235 -18.54 13.88 -7.97
C GLU A 235 -19.06 13.41 -6.62
N VAL A 236 -18.97 14.25 -5.59
CA VAL A 236 -19.63 14.04 -4.31
C VAL A 236 -21.13 14.20 -4.48
N VAL A 237 -21.89 13.12 -4.34
CA VAL A 237 -23.35 13.13 -4.47
C VAL A 237 -24.09 13.16 -3.12
N TYR A 238 -23.39 12.73 -2.09
CA TYR A 238 -23.90 12.77 -0.71
C TYR A 238 -22.76 13.05 0.25
N HIS A 239 -23.00 13.90 1.23
CA HIS A 239 -22.09 14.19 2.33
C HIS A 239 -22.88 14.45 3.60
N ARG A 240 -22.58 13.71 4.65
CA ARG A 240 -23.16 13.89 5.97
C ARG A 240 -22.12 13.71 7.06
N ARG A 241 -21.94 14.73 7.86
CA ARG A 241 -21.17 14.63 9.09
C ARG A 241 -22.04 13.98 10.17
N ILE A 242 -21.60 12.84 10.68
CA ILE A 242 -22.34 12.05 11.69
C ILE A 242 -21.78 12.19 13.10
N LEU A 243 -20.48 12.54 13.22
CA LEU A 243 -19.83 13.02 14.45
C LEU A 243 -19.07 14.30 14.13
N ASP A 244 -18.59 15.00 15.14
CA ASP A 244 -17.83 16.23 14.92
C ASP A 244 -16.59 16.03 14.06
N ASP A 245 -15.98 14.87 14.18
CA ASP A 245 -14.74 14.50 13.49
C ASP A 245 -14.93 13.44 12.37
N LEU A 246 -16.18 13.04 12.04
CA LEU A 246 -16.46 11.95 11.12
C LEU A 246 -17.60 12.27 10.15
N ALA A 247 -17.34 12.04 8.87
CA ALA A 247 -18.33 12.15 7.81
C ALA A 247 -18.44 10.84 7.00
N ILE A 248 -19.65 10.55 6.53
CA ILE A 248 -19.93 9.58 5.48
C ILE A 248 -20.20 10.36 4.20
N MET A 249 -19.56 9.97 3.12
CA MET A 249 -19.77 10.54 1.80
C MET A 249 -19.94 9.46 0.75
N GLN A 250 -20.76 9.77 -0.27
CA GLN A 250 -20.86 8.96 -1.46
C GLN A 250 -20.40 9.79 -2.65
N VAL A 251 -19.62 9.16 -3.52
CA VAL A 251 -19.09 9.79 -4.72
C VAL A 251 -19.45 8.97 -5.95
N ARG A 252 -19.66 9.64 -7.08
CA ARG A 252 -19.91 9.04 -8.38
C ARG A 252 -18.72 9.28 -9.28
N PRO A 253 -17.89 8.29 -9.58
CA PRO A 253 -16.86 8.41 -10.61
C PRO A 253 -17.49 8.71 -11.98
N HIS A 254 -16.82 9.54 -12.78
CA HIS A 254 -17.31 9.89 -14.11
C HIS A 254 -17.17 8.77 -15.14
N THR A 255 -16.33 7.78 -14.84
CA THR A 255 -16.15 6.55 -15.63
C THR A 255 -16.07 5.35 -14.70
N ASP A 256 -16.18 4.13 -15.24
CA ASP A 256 -16.10 2.90 -14.47
C ASP A 256 -14.89 2.90 -13.54
N TYR A 257 -15.14 2.55 -12.28
CA TYR A 257 -14.13 2.44 -11.25
C TYR A 257 -14.09 0.99 -10.73
N PRO A 258 -13.21 0.14 -11.29
CA PRO A 258 -13.19 -1.29 -10.99
C PRO A 258 -12.45 -1.56 -9.67
N TYR A 259 -13.17 -1.75 -8.60
CA TYR A 259 -12.60 -2.12 -7.29
C TYR A 259 -13.23 -3.38 -6.73
N ARG A 260 -12.60 -3.93 -5.71
CA ARG A 260 -13.09 -5.07 -4.93
C ARG A 260 -13.26 -4.66 -3.47
N PRO A 261 -14.23 -5.27 -2.74
CA PRO A 261 -14.39 -5.05 -1.32
C PRO A 261 -13.11 -5.36 -0.53
N GLY A 262 -12.79 -4.46 0.41
CA GLY A 262 -11.54 -4.53 1.16
C GLY A 262 -10.42 -3.66 0.59
N GLN A 263 -10.53 -3.21 -0.66
CA GLN A 263 -9.57 -2.29 -1.25
C GLN A 263 -9.78 -0.86 -0.75
N TYR A 264 -8.72 -0.06 -0.89
CA TYR A 264 -8.70 1.38 -0.67
C TYR A 264 -8.27 2.13 -1.93
N THR A 265 -8.47 3.43 -1.94
CA THR A 265 -7.93 4.34 -2.94
C THR A 265 -7.27 5.53 -2.29
N TYR A 266 -6.35 6.16 -3.01
CA TYR A 266 -5.87 7.48 -2.62
C TYR A 266 -6.83 8.55 -3.13
N VAL A 267 -7.23 9.45 -2.25
CA VAL A 267 -8.13 10.57 -2.55
C VAL A 267 -7.38 11.87 -2.37
N THR A 268 -7.57 12.79 -3.30
CA THR A 268 -7.21 14.20 -3.16
C THR A 268 -8.41 15.09 -3.48
N THR A 269 -8.35 16.33 -3.02
CA THR A 269 -9.41 17.34 -3.26
C THR A 269 -8.78 18.59 -3.86
N PRO A 270 -9.47 19.33 -4.73
CA PRO A 270 -9.00 20.62 -5.26
C PRO A 270 -8.63 21.62 -4.16
N ARG A 271 -9.22 21.48 -2.97
CA ARG A 271 -8.89 22.33 -1.80
C ARG A 271 -7.51 22.02 -1.22
N ARG A 272 -6.94 20.85 -1.53
CA ARG A 272 -5.61 20.36 -1.09
C ARG A 272 -4.90 19.58 -2.21
N PRO A 273 -4.65 20.21 -3.36
CA PRO A 273 -4.06 19.54 -4.51
C PRO A 273 -2.70 18.94 -4.17
N LYS A 274 -2.34 17.87 -4.86
CA LYS A 274 -1.07 17.13 -4.71
C LYS A 274 -0.88 16.41 -3.36
N ILE A 275 -1.86 16.48 -2.45
CA ILE A 275 -1.85 15.74 -1.19
C ILE A 275 -2.87 14.63 -1.29
N TRP A 276 -2.39 13.40 -1.40
CA TRP A 276 -3.21 12.20 -1.50
C TRP A 276 -3.24 11.45 -0.16
N ARG A 277 -4.40 10.92 0.20
CA ARG A 277 -4.57 10.09 1.41
C ARG A 277 -5.41 8.88 1.08
N ALA A 278 -5.04 7.75 1.69
CA ALA A 278 -5.74 6.48 1.54
C ALA A 278 -7.07 6.48 2.30
N TYR A 279 -8.11 5.99 1.63
CA TYR A 279 -9.44 5.73 2.19
C TYR A 279 -10.00 4.45 1.60
N SER A 280 -10.45 3.55 2.46
CA SER A 280 -11.12 2.32 2.03
C SER A 280 -12.52 2.60 1.56
N MET A 281 -12.96 1.89 0.53
CA MET A 281 -14.35 1.87 0.13
C MET A 281 -15.17 1.15 1.20
N ALA A 282 -16.28 1.77 1.62
CA ALA A 282 -17.19 1.26 2.64
C ALA A 282 -18.39 0.50 2.06
N SER A 283 -18.52 0.45 0.74
CA SER A 283 -19.55 -0.31 0.04
C SER A 283 -18.93 -1.33 -0.91
N ALA A 284 -19.63 -2.45 -1.14
CA ALA A 284 -19.35 -3.32 -2.29
C ALA A 284 -19.65 -2.57 -3.60
N PRO A 285 -19.11 -3.01 -4.75
CA PRO A 285 -19.50 -2.48 -6.06
C PRO A 285 -21.02 -2.52 -6.23
N ARG A 286 -21.59 -1.42 -6.69
CA ARG A 286 -23.02 -1.19 -6.81
C ARG A 286 -23.41 -0.92 -8.27
N ASP A 287 -24.63 -1.30 -8.65
CA ASP A 287 -25.15 -1.07 -10.01
C ASP A 287 -25.28 0.43 -10.35
N ASP A 288 -25.44 1.30 -9.33
CA ASP A 288 -25.50 2.75 -9.51
C ASP A 288 -24.10 3.41 -9.61
N GLY A 289 -23.03 2.62 -9.50
CA GLY A 289 -21.64 3.05 -9.60
C GLY A 289 -21.15 3.94 -8.45
N LEU A 290 -21.93 4.08 -7.37
CA LEU A 290 -21.54 4.90 -6.23
C LEU A 290 -20.52 4.18 -5.35
N LEU A 291 -19.49 4.92 -4.92
CA LEU A 291 -18.57 4.53 -3.89
C LEU A 291 -18.92 5.25 -2.59
N GLU A 292 -18.75 4.57 -1.46
CA GLU A 292 -18.93 5.16 -0.14
C GLU A 292 -17.62 5.22 0.63
N PHE A 293 -17.37 6.34 1.29
CA PHE A 293 -16.21 6.57 2.15
C PHE A 293 -16.65 7.04 3.53
N HIS A 294 -16.03 6.46 4.57
CA HIS A 294 -16.14 6.92 5.94
C HIS A 294 -14.85 7.63 6.32
N VAL A 295 -14.91 8.93 6.49
CA VAL A 295 -13.73 9.78 6.70
C VAL A 295 -13.74 10.35 8.10
N ARG A 296 -12.65 10.08 8.85
CA ARG A 296 -12.38 10.72 10.15
C ARG A 296 -11.23 11.69 10.03
N THR A 297 -11.33 12.83 10.70
CA THR A 297 -10.20 13.76 10.81
C THR A 297 -9.13 13.17 11.71
N VAL A 298 -7.87 13.35 11.31
CA VAL A 298 -6.70 12.91 12.08
C VAL A 298 -5.83 14.11 12.36
N GLY A 299 -5.77 14.55 13.62
CA GLY A 299 -4.94 15.67 14.05
C GLY A 299 -5.01 16.87 13.10
N ALA A 300 -3.85 17.36 12.62
CA ALA A 300 -3.74 18.42 11.62
C ALA A 300 -3.86 17.94 10.17
N GLY A 301 -4.54 16.81 9.92
CA GLY A 301 -4.69 16.20 8.61
C GLY A 301 -5.41 17.10 7.61
N TRP A 302 -4.69 17.62 6.62
CA TRP A 302 -5.20 18.63 5.70
C TRP A 302 -6.30 18.10 4.78
N VAL A 303 -6.16 16.86 4.28
CA VAL A 303 -7.15 16.23 3.39
C VAL A 303 -8.36 15.78 4.18
N SER A 304 -8.18 15.02 5.29
CA SER A 304 -9.30 14.55 6.09
C SER A 304 -10.15 15.69 6.64
N SER A 305 -9.51 16.78 7.11
CA SER A 305 -10.22 17.98 7.55
C SER A 305 -11.01 18.65 6.42
N ALA A 306 -10.44 18.71 5.20
CA ALA A 306 -11.17 19.25 4.04
C ALA A 306 -12.36 18.36 3.68
N LEU A 307 -12.17 17.04 3.67
CA LEU A 307 -13.23 16.08 3.36
C LEU A 307 -14.37 16.09 4.38
N VAL A 308 -14.08 16.24 5.69
CA VAL A 308 -15.10 16.23 6.74
C VAL A 308 -15.85 17.56 6.86
N TRP A 309 -15.14 18.70 6.77
CA TRP A 309 -15.74 19.99 7.12
C TRP A 309 -16.00 20.95 5.97
N ARG A 310 -15.44 20.69 4.77
CA ARG A 310 -15.47 21.63 3.67
C ARG A 310 -15.95 21.05 2.34
N THR A 311 -16.16 19.75 2.29
CA THR A 311 -16.67 19.06 1.09
C THR A 311 -18.18 19.08 1.09
N GLU A 312 -18.76 19.37 -0.07
CA GLU A 312 -20.20 19.48 -0.29
C GLU A 312 -20.61 18.68 -1.54
N PRO A 313 -21.88 18.24 -1.65
CA PRO A 313 -22.40 17.67 -2.89
C PRO A 313 -22.14 18.60 -4.09
N GLY A 314 -21.64 18.03 -5.19
CA GLY A 314 -21.18 18.76 -6.38
C GLY A 314 -19.66 19.01 -6.42
N ASP A 315 -18.94 18.85 -5.32
CA ASP A 315 -17.47 18.91 -5.35
C ASP A 315 -16.91 17.72 -6.15
N ILE A 316 -15.83 17.96 -6.90
CA ILE A 316 -15.11 16.89 -7.62
C ILE A 316 -13.88 16.48 -6.80
N LEU A 317 -13.76 15.20 -6.50
CA LEU A 317 -12.58 14.58 -5.92
C LEU A 317 -11.81 13.81 -6.99
N HIS A 318 -10.51 13.65 -6.81
CA HIS A 318 -9.72 12.74 -7.63
C HIS A 318 -9.41 11.47 -6.85
N LEU A 319 -9.67 10.33 -7.47
CA LEU A 319 -9.42 9.00 -6.93
C LEU A 319 -8.26 8.35 -7.68
N GLY A 320 -7.27 7.84 -6.97
CA GLY A 320 -6.23 7.00 -7.55
C GLY A 320 -6.77 5.62 -7.96
N ALA A 321 -5.93 4.78 -8.53
CA ALA A 321 -6.30 3.39 -8.79
C ALA A 321 -6.59 2.64 -7.47
N PRO A 322 -7.54 1.67 -7.47
CA PRO A 322 -7.80 0.82 -6.31
C PRO A 322 -6.55 0.02 -5.92
N GLN A 323 -6.27 -0.06 -4.64
CA GLN A 323 -5.12 -0.75 -4.08
C GLN A 323 -5.52 -1.63 -2.89
N GLY A 324 -4.59 -2.45 -2.40
CA GLY A 324 -4.84 -3.34 -1.28
C GLY A 324 -5.42 -4.69 -1.70
N HIS A 325 -5.88 -5.44 -0.71
CA HIS A 325 -6.27 -6.83 -0.86
C HIS A 325 -7.79 -7.01 -0.80
N ASP A 326 -8.28 -7.98 -1.53
CA ASP A 326 -9.62 -8.52 -1.34
C ASP A 326 -9.65 -9.30 0.00
N VAL A 327 -10.41 -8.80 0.96
CA VAL A 327 -10.54 -9.42 2.29
C VAL A 327 -11.26 -10.76 2.20
N ALA A 328 -12.25 -10.85 1.33
CA ALA A 328 -13.10 -12.02 1.17
C ALA A 328 -12.82 -12.79 -0.12
N THR A 329 -11.55 -13.13 -0.38
CA THR A 329 -11.17 -13.87 -1.61
C THR A 329 -12.20 -14.95 -1.93
N PRO A 330 -12.81 -14.98 -3.13
CA PRO A 330 -13.97 -15.83 -3.46
C PRO A 330 -13.76 -17.34 -3.33
N ARG A 331 -12.51 -17.79 -3.27
CA ARG A 331 -12.14 -19.21 -3.19
C ARG A 331 -11.60 -19.64 -1.83
N SER A 332 -11.62 -18.77 -0.83
CA SER A 332 -11.19 -19.14 0.53
C SER A 332 -12.31 -19.88 1.24
N GLU A 333 -12.04 -21.07 1.75
CA GLU A 333 -12.96 -21.83 2.60
C GLU A 333 -12.90 -21.43 4.08
N HIS A 334 -11.96 -20.52 4.44
CA HIS A 334 -11.79 -20.09 5.81
C HIS A 334 -12.90 -19.13 6.24
N ASP A 335 -13.43 -19.36 7.41
CA ASP A 335 -14.25 -18.38 8.13
C ASP A 335 -13.44 -17.09 8.34
N LEU A 336 -14.13 -15.96 8.53
CA LEU A 336 -13.48 -14.65 8.67
C LEU A 336 -13.53 -14.15 10.12
N LEU A 337 -12.41 -13.62 10.57
CA LEU A 337 -12.30 -12.79 11.76
C LEU A 337 -11.92 -11.37 11.35
N CYS A 338 -12.76 -10.40 11.67
CA CYS A 338 -12.49 -8.98 11.44
C CYS A 338 -12.34 -8.26 12.78
N ILE A 339 -11.18 -7.65 13.01
CA ILE A 339 -10.89 -6.85 14.22
C ILE A 339 -10.77 -5.40 13.77
N THR A 340 -11.72 -4.56 14.18
CA THR A 340 -11.81 -3.21 13.62
C THR A 340 -12.00 -2.14 14.69
N GLY A 341 -11.47 -0.94 14.41
CA GLY A 341 -11.65 0.23 15.27
C GLY A 341 -11.96 1.50 14.47
N GLY A 342 -12.94 2.25 14.92
CA GLY A 342 -13.33 3.52 14.29
C GLY A 342 -13.73 3.33 12.81
N THR A 343 -13.09 4.09 11.88
CA THR A 343 -13.35 3.98 10.43
C THR A 343 -12.70 2.77 9.76
N GLY A 344 -11.85 2.01 10.47
CA GLY A 344 -11.36 0.71 9.99
C GLY A 344 -12.46 -0.32 9.74
N ILE A 345 -13.70 -0.04 10.15
CA ILE A 345 -14.87 -0.83 9.81
C ILE A 345 -15.28 -0.72 8.33
N ALA A 346 -14.89 0.35 7.62
CA ALA A 346 -15.33 0.63 6.25
C ALA A 346 -15.09 -0.55 5.27
N PRO A 347 -13.88 -1.09 5.11
CA PRO A 347 -13.64 -2.21 4.20
C PRO A 347 -14.36 -3.50 4.62
N VAL A 348 -14.64 -3.66 5.90
CA VAL A 348 -15.43 -4.81 6.40
C VAL A 348 -16.89 -4.68 6.00
N LEU A 349 -17.48 -3.47 6.04
CA LEU A 349 -18.83 -3.24 5.53
C LEU A 349 -18.95 -3.61 4.06
N ALA A 350 -18.01 -3.18 3.23
CA ALA A 350 -17.97 -3.54 1.82
C ALA A 350 -17.87 -5.07 1.62
N THR A 351 -17.00 -5.71 2.39
CA THR A 351 -16.82 -7.17 2.36
C THR A 351 -18.10 -7.91 2.76
N LEU A 352 -18.76 -7.49 3.84
CA LEU A 352 -20.00 -8.11 4.31
C LEU A 352 -21.15 -7.96 3.31
N GLN A 353 -21.27 -6.80 2.66
CA GLN A 353 -22.25 -6.58 1.59
C GLN A 353 -22.02 -7.55 0.40
N GLU A 354 -20.77 -7.76 0.01
CA GLU A 354 -20.46 -8.71 -1.06
C GLU A 354 -20.77 -10.15 -0.65
N LEU A 355 -20.42 -10.56 0.57
CA LEU A 355 -20.73 -11.88 1.10
C LEU A 355 -22.24 -12.13 1.17
N GLU A 356 -23.00 -11.12 1.58
CA GLU A 356 -24.46 -11.15 1.58
C GLU A 356 -25.02 -11.32 0.16
N GLN A 357 -24.56 -10.51 -0.80
CA GLN A 357 -25.00 -10.58 -2.20
C GLN A 357 -24.71 -11.93 -2.86
N ARG A 358 -23.58 -12.54 -2.53
CA ARG A 358 -23.17 -13.86 -3.04
C ARG A 358 -23.82 -15.03 -2.29
N GLN A 359 -24.55 -14.75 -1.20
CA GLN A 359 -25.06 -15.78 -0.28
C GLN A 359 -23.93 -16.70 0.20
N ASP A 360 -22.80 -16.12 0.53
CA ASP A 360 -21.59 -16.86 0.94
C ASP A 360 -21.86 -17.67 2.22
N GLY A 361 -21.30 -18.87 2.29
CA GLY A 361 -21.53 -19.80 3.39
C GLY A 361 -20.63 -19.64 4.60
N ARG A 362 -19.61 -18.74 4.55
CA ARG A 362 -18.64 -18.57 5.63
C ARG A 362 -19.25 -17.90 6.86
N ARG A 363 -18.73 -18.21 8.03
CA ARG A 363 -19.03 -17.47 9.26
C ARG A 363 -18.11 -16.27 9.34
N VAL A 364 -18.64 -15.15 9.79
CA VAL A 364 -17.87 -13.91 9.98
C VAL A 364 -18.06 -13.43 11.40
N HIS A 365 -16.95 -13.21 12.09
CA HIS A 365 -16.90 -12.56 13.39
C HIS A 365 -16.32 -11.16 13.21
N VAL A 366 -17.06 -10.15 13.66
CA VAL A 366 -16.61 -8.76 13.62
C VAL A 366 -16.51 -8.23 15.04
N PHE A 367 -15.30 -7.98 15.49
CA PHE A 367 -15.05 -7.22 16.72
C PHE A 367 -14.90 -5.75 16.33
N TYR A 368 -15.81 -4.92 16.80
CA TYR A 368 -15.87 -3.52 16.43
C TYR A 368 -15.66 -2.61 17.62
N ALA A 369 -14.52 -1.91 17.68
CA ALA A 369 -14.15 -1.03 18.77
C ALA A 369 -14.53 0.42 18.51
N GLY A 370 -15.04 1.07 19.57
CA GLY A 370 -15.25 2.51 19.66
C GLY A 370 -14.81 3.03 21.03
N ARG A 371 -14.43 4.31 21.10
CA ARG A 371 -14.10 4.97 22.37
C ARG A 371 -15.27 4.99 23.35
N ASP A 372 -16.46 5.06 22.80
CA ASP A 372 -17.75 5.01 23.48
C ASP A 372 -18.81 4.49 22.52
N ARG A 373 -20.06 4.47 22.94
CA ARG A 373 -21.18 3.93 22.15
C ARG A 373 -21.46 4.75 20.88
N ASP A 374 -21.29 6.07 20.94
CA ASP A 374 -21.54 6.96 19.79
C ASP A 374 -20.49 6.74 18.70
N HIS A 375 -19.27 6.35 19.09
CA HIS A 375 -18.19 6.01 18.17
C HIS A 375 -18.34 4.63 17.51
N LEU A 376 -19.30 3.82 17.94
CA LEU A 376 -19.74 2.62 17.22
C LEU A 376 -20.77 2.95 16.12
N TYR A 377 -20.55 4.03 15.40
CA TYR A 377 -21.48 4.64 14.43
C TYR A 377 -22.01 3.67 13.37
N ALA A 378 -21.23 2.64 13.00
CA ALA A 378 -21.60 1.64 12.00
C ALA A 378 -22.36 0.45 12.58
N LEU A 379 -22.54 0.37 13.91
CA LEU A 379 -23.21 -0.75 14.58
C LEU A 379 -24.64 -1.00 14.05
N PRO A 380 -25.49 0.02 13.86
CA PRO A 380 -26.83 -0.21 13.30
C PRO A 380 -26.80 -0.80 11.88
N HIS A 381 -25.80 -0.43 11.08
CA HIS A 381 -25.62 -1.00 9.73
C HIS A 381 -25.17 -2.46 9.81
N LEU A 382 -24.21 -2.79 10.69
CA LEU A 382 -23.78 -4.17 10.93
C LEU A 382 -24.93 -5.05 11.40
N GLU A 383 -25.76 -4.56 12.32
CA GLU A 383 -26.96 -5.25 12.80
C GLU A 383 -27.95 -5.50 11.66
N SER A 384 -28.17 -4.51 10.80
CA SER A 384 -29.02 -4.65 9.62
C SER A 384 -28.50 -5.72 8.64
N ILE A 385 -27.18 -5.77 8.40
CA ILE A 385 -26.55 -6.84 7.61
C ILE A 385 -26.76 -8.19 8.29
N GLY A 386 -26.58 -8.29 9.61
CA GLY A 386 -26.75 -9.52 10.39
C GLY A 386 -28.18 -10.11 10.34
N VAL A 387 -29.20 -9.29 10.08
CA VAL A 387 -30.59 -9.77 9.85
C VAL A 387 -30.65 -10.59 8.55
N ARG A 388 -29.93 -10.17 7.51
CA ARG A 388 -29.93 -10.80 6.18
C ARG A 388 -28.84 -11.86 6.04
N TYR A 389 -27.65 -11.61 6.61
CA TYR A 389 -26.51 -12.53 6.62
C TYR A 389 -26.40 -13.21 8.00
N ARG A 390 -27.14 -14.31 8.20
CA ARG A 390 -27.30 -15.02 9.50
C ARG A 390 -26.02 -15.64 10.04
N ARG A 391 -24.93 -15.64 9.27
CA ARG A 391 -23.61 -16.17 9.68
C ARG A 391 -22.68 -15.08 10.19
N LEU A 392 -23.18 -13.85 10.35
CA LEU A 392 -22.46 -12.72 10.93
C LEU A 392 -22.69 -12.69 12.45
N THR A 393 -21.60 -12.63 13.19
CA THR A 393 -21.57 -12.34 14.63
C THR A 393 -20.86 -11.00 14.83
N VAL A 394 -21.51 -10.03 15.43
CA VAL A 394 -20.95 -8.72 15.75
C VAL A 394 -20.73 -8.63 17.25
N VAL A 395 -19.52 -8.30 17.66
CA VAL A 395 -19.11 -8.08 19.04
C VAL A 395 -18.68 -6.61 19.18
N PRO A 396 -19.56 -5.74 19.70
CA PRO A 396 -19.19 -4.36 19.97
C PRO A 396 -18.24 -4.31 21.18
N VAL A 397 -17.15 -3.56 21.05
CA VAL A 397 -16.14 -3.38 22.09
C VAL A 397 -16.05 -1.91 22.45
N VAL A 398 -16.36 -1.58 23.69
CA VAL A 398 -16.23 -0.22 24.25
C VAL A 398 -15.38 -0.32 25.51
N SER A 399 -14.50 0.66 25.70
CA SER A 399 -13.69 0.72 26.92
C SER A 399 -14.57 0.88 28.15
N PRO A 400 -14.41 0.03 29.19
CA PRO A 400 -15.21 0.13 30.42
C PRO A 400 -14.96 1.44 31.17
N ASP A 401 -13.76 2.03 31.05
CA ASP A 401 -13.38 3.27 31.72
C ASP A 401 -13.67 4.54 30.89
N GLY A 402 -14.41 4.37 29.80
CA GLY A 402 -14.88 5.45 28.92
C GLY A 402 -13.84 5.94 27.93
N PRO A 403 -14.06 7.11 27.29
CA PRO A 403 -13.25 7.59 26.18
C PRO A 403 -11.79 7.92 26.51
N THR A 404 -11.47 8.00 27.79
CA THR A 404 -10.09 8.28 28.28
C THR A 404 -9.28 7.01 28.51
N ASP A 405 -9.93 5.84 28.57
CA ASP A 405 -9.24 4.56 28.68
C ASP A 405 -8.46 4.28 27.38
N ARG A 406 -7.17 4.11 27.55
CA ARG A 406 -6.23 3.78 26.49
C ARG A 406 -5.62 2.39 26.69
N SER A 407 -6.35 1.48 27.35
CA SER A 407 -5.90 0.10 27.49
C SER A 407 -5.68 -0.52 26.11
N PRO A 408 -4.43 -0.58 25.63
CA PRO A 408 -4.15 -1.02 24.27
C PRO A 408 -4.51 -2.48 24.08
N ASP A 409 -4.46 -3.28 25.15
CA ASP A 409 -4.66 -4.73 25.11
C ASP A 409 -6.12 -5.17 25.16
N LEU A 410 -7.07 -4.25 25.39
CA LEU A 410 -8.48 -4.59 25.58
C LEU A 410 -9.03 -5.43 24.41
N MET A 411 -8.81 -4.99 23.20
CA MET A 411 -9.29 -5.68 21.99
C MET A 411 -8.66 -7.06 21.86
N GLY A 412 -7.33 -7.14 21.95
CA GLY A 412 -6.60 -8.40 21.84
C GLY A 412 -7.04 -9.42 22.90
N ASN A 413 -7.24 -8.98 24.14
CA ASN A 413 -7.70 -9.83 25.25
C ASN A 413 -9.12 -10.35 25.01
N ILE A 414 -10.05 -9.49 24.55
CA ILE A 414 -11.43 -9.90 24.25
C ILE A 414 -11.44 -10.91 23.11
N VAL A 415 -10.72 -10.66 22.02
CA VAL A 415 -10.64 -11.55 20.86
C VAL A 415 -10.06 -12.91 21.28
N SER A 416 -8.98 -12.92 22.07
CA SER A 416 -8.34 -14.15 22.56
C SER A 416 -9.25 -14.95 23.49
N ALA A 417 -10.02 -14.29 24.34
CA ALA A 417 -10.93 -14.97 25.24
C ALA A 417 -12.18 -15.53 24.54
N TYR A 418 -12.52 -15.01 23.37
CA TYR A 418 -13.76 -15.36 22.67
C TYR A 418 -13.64 -16.69 21.89
N GLY A 419 -12.46 -17.02 21.34
CA GLY A 419 -12.30 -18.22 20.55
C GLY A 419 -10.89 -18.54 20.06
N ASP A 420 -10.80 -19.64 19.30
CA ASP A 420 -9.60 -20.07 18.57
C ASP A 420 -9.68 -19.64 17.10
N TRP A 421 -8.70 -18.86 16.66
CA TRP A 421 -8.72 -18.22 15.35
C TRP A 421 -7.74 -18.81 14.34
N ARG A 422 -7.03 -19.87 14.68
CA ARG A 422 -5.99 -20.51 13.84
C ARG A 422 -6.48 -21.00 12.48
N LYS A 423 -7.79 -21.19 12.32
CA LYS A 423 -8.44 -21.61 11.06
C LYS A 423 -9.23 -20.52 10.37
N HIS A 424 -9.05 -19.27 10.80
CA HIS A 424 -9.76 -18.13 10.21
C HIS A 424 -8.79 -17.32 9.33
N ARG A 425 -9.32 -16.73 8.28
CA ARG A 425 -8.66 -15.60 7.67
C ARG A 425 -8.95 -14.38 8.54
N VAL A 426 -7.91 -13.69 8.93
CA VAL A 426 -8.01 -12.56 9.88
C VAL A 426 -7.77 -11.25 9.15
N TYR A 427 -8.62 -10.28 9.40
CA TYR A 427 -8.46 -8.92 8.91
C TYR A 427 -8.44 -7.95 10.09
N VAL A 428 -7.41 -7.10 10.15
CA VAL A 428 -7.20 -6.15 11.25
C VAL A 428 -7.08 -4.73 10.69
N ALA A 429 -7.95 -3.81 11.14
CA ALA A 429 -7.91 -2.41 10.71
C ALA A 429 -8.34 -1.45 11.83
N GLY A 430 -7.61 -0.36 12.03
CA GLY A 430 -7.96 0.62 13.05
C GLY A 430 -6.76 1.39 13.58
N PRO A 431 -6.84 1.96 14.79
CA PRO A 431 -5.73 2.65 15.42
C PRO A 431 -4.48 1.77 15.57
N THR A 432 -3.30 2.33 15.28
CA THR A 432 -2.02 1.58 15.25
C THR A 432 -1.76 0.77 16.51
N THR A 433 -2.05 1.33 17.70
CA THR A 433 -1.87 0.61 18.96
C THR A 433 -2.78 -0.61 19.07
N MET A 434 -4.06 -0.48 18.70
CA MET A 434 -5.01 -1.61 18.68
C MET A 434 -4.57 -2.69 17.69
N VAL A 435 -4.13 -2.29 16.51
CA VAL A 435 -3.61 -3.21 15.49
C VAL A 435 -2.42 -3.99 16.04
N ALA A 436 -1.40 -3.29 16.58
CA ALA A 436 -0.19 -3.91 17.09
C ALA A 436 -0.49 -4.95 18.18
N THR A 437 -1.28 -4.59 19.19
CA THR A 437 -1.62 -5.50 20.29
C THR A 437 -2.51 -6.66 19.83
N SER A 438 -3.42 -6.43 18.89
CA SER A 438 -4.24 -7.51 18.33
C SER A 438 -3.38 -8.53 17.57
N LEU A 439 -2.39 -8.08 16.80
CA LEU A 439 -1.44 -8.95 16.08
C LEU A 439 -0.59 -9.77 17.05
N GLU A 440 -0.09 -9.16 18.11
CA GLU A 440 0.67 -9.86 19.13
C GLU A 440 -0.15 -11.00 19.75
N ARG A 441 -1.39 -10.74 20.17
CA ARG A 441 -2.28 -11.76 20.75
C ARG A 441 -2.66 -12.87 19.77
N LEU A 442 -2.88 -12.54 18.49
CA LEU A 442 -3.17 -13.54 17.46
C LEU A 442 -1.98 -14.47 17.24
N ARG A 443 -0.75 -13.93 17.21
CA ARG A 443 0.49 -14.71 17.07
C ARG A 443 0.74 -15.59 18.31
N GLU A 444 0.48 -15.08 19.52
CA GLU A 444 0.53 -15.88 20.75
C GLU A 444 -0.45 -17.06 20.73
N GLN A 445 -1.60 -16.93 20.09
CA GLN A 445 -2.56 -18.02 19.86
C GLN A 445 -2.13 -18.98 18.74
N GLY A 446 -1.05 -18.68 18.01
CA GLY A 446 -0.55 -19.49 16.90
C GLY A 446 -1.32 -19.29 15.59
N VAL A 447 -1.92 -18.13 15.37
CA VAL A 447 -2.51 -17.77 14.07
C VAL A 447 -1.36 -17.50 13.09
N PRO A 448 -1.29 -18.19 11.94
CA PRO A 448 -0.24 -18.00 10.96
C PRO A 448 -0.27 -16.60 10.32
N ASP A 449 0.89 -15.97 10.14
CA ASP A 449 0.99 -14.62 9.57
C ASP A 449 0.40 -14.54 8.14
N GLU A 450 0.47 -15.61 7.35
CA GLU A 450 -0.12 -15.68 6.01
C GLU A 450 -1.66 -15.64 6.00
N GLN A 451 -2.30 -15.92 7.13
CA GLN A 451 -3.74 -15.79 7.31
C GLN A 451 -4.16 -14.40 7.77
N ILE A 452 -3.21 -13.56 8.18
CA ILE A 452 -3.48 -12.23 8.73
C ILE A 452 -3.27 -11.19 7.64
N VAL A 453 -4.31 -10.41 7.37
CA VAL A 453 -4.28 -9.22 6.53
C VAL A 453 -4.43 -8.00 7.42
N VAL A 454 -3.47 -7.13 7.37
CA VAL A 454 -3.50 -5.85 8.07
C VAL A 454 -3.78 -4.74 7.07
N ASP A 455 -4.77 -3.94 7.34
CA ASP A 455 -4.98 -2.70 6.58
C ASP A 455 -4.07 -1.62 7.18
N ASP A 456 -2.82 -1.68 6.77
CA ASP A 456 -1.84 -0.67 7.10
C ASP A 456 -1.96 0.45 6.06
N TYR A 457 -2.69 1.51 6.42
CA TYR A 457 -2.74 2.75 5.62
C TYR A 457 -1.40 3.47 5.61
N GLY A 458 -0.40 2.69 5.83
CA GLY A 458 1.03 2.89 5.88
C GLY A 458 1.46 4.28 5.51
N LEU A 459 2.35 4.71 6.12
CA LEU A 459 3.37 5.70 5.88
C LEU A 459 3.80 5.87 4.39
N TRP A 460 2.82 5.76 3.43
CA TRP A 460 3.04 6.06 2.01
C TRP A 460 2.81 7.53 1.70
#